data_1cce7d583c926b1b242b2c4510b4c5ff
#
_entry.id   1cce7d583c926b1b242b2c4510b4c5ff
#
_cell.length_a   1.000
_cell.length_b   1.000
_cell.length_c   1.000
_cell.angle_alpha   90.00
_cell.angle_beta   90.00
_cell.angle_gamma   90.00
#
_symmetry.space_group_name_H-M   'P 1'
#
loop_
_entity.id
_entity.type
_entity.pdbx_description
1 polymer ?
#
loop_
_entity_poly.entity_id
_entity_poly.type
_entity_poly.pdbx_seq_one_letter_code
_entity_poly.pdbx_strand_id
1 'polypeptide(L)'
;MNIEVVVRKTDQGFWDGTHCGEVRNRLPSLLNVGTANIIRLLRSQVRPQQRVLEIGFAPGKILAYLALKNAATVSGIDYSGKGVAASRRLFECLGIAADLRCEDLFKSTFLERSFDFVYSLGFIEHFENPEIVVERHFRYLKPGGRGLIAIPNYSGVYGRLQARFDPDNLAIHNMDIMGRGSLLRLTNGLDCLDVTAYEYGRINPWLVSYERKWPKPLALGVNFIGNLAGLLQPIDVKAVCPLLVIEFTRVGS
;
A
#
# COMPACT_ATOMS: atom_id res chain seq x y z
N MET A 1 26.22 -6.12 -16.24
CA MET A 1 25.12 -5.66 -15.38
C MET A 1 23.92 -5.50 -16.32
N ASN A 2 23.05 -6.52 -16.38
CA ASN A 2 21.83 -6.43 -17.18
C ASN A 2 20.97 -5.33 -16.59
N ILE A 3 20.68 -4.31 -17.39
CA ILE A 3 19.70 -3.29 -17.01
C ILE A 3 18.34 -3.99 -17.18
N GLU A 4 17.82 -4.53 -16.06
CA GLU A 4 16.45 -5.04 -16.07
C GLU A 4 15.50 -3.88 -16.37
N VAL A 5 14.78 -4.00 -17.49
CA VAL A 5 13.83 -2.99 -17.92
C VAL A 5 12.60 -3.08 -16.99
N VAL A 6 12.42 -2.07 -16.18
CA VAL A 6 11.22 -1.96 -15.33
C VAL A 6 10.04 -1.49 -16.19
N VAL A 7 9.04 -2.36 -16.33
CA VAL A 7 7.82 -2.06 -17.09
C VAL A 7 6.69 -1.73 -16.10
N ARG A 8 6.16 -0.50 -16.21
CA ARG A 8 5.04 -0.01 -15.40
C ARG A 8 3.73 -0.08 -16.17
N LYS A 9 2.66 -0.47 -15.50
CA LYS A 9 1.29 -0.42 -16.02
C LYS A 9 0.65 0.97 -15.90
N THR A 10 1.25 1.86 -15.09
CA THR A 10 0.81 3.24 -14.86
C THR A 10 1.99 4.19 -14.94
N ASP A 11 1.76 5.40 -15.43
CA ASP A 11 2.75 6.45 -15.51
C ASP A 11 2.61 7.51 -14.39
N GLN A 12 3.51 8.47 -14.37
CA GLN A 12 3.47 9.57 -13.41
C GLN A 12 2.22 10.44 -13.57
N GLY A 13 1.77 10.64 -14.82
CA GLY A 13 0.59 11.45 -15.14
C GLY A 13 -0.69 10.86 -14.57
N PHE A 14 -0.83 9.52 -14.57
CA PHE A 14 -1.92 8.81 -13.92
C PHE A 14 -1.99 9.12 -12.42
N TRP A 15 -0.85 9.03 -11.72
CA TRP A 15 -0.78 9.29 -10.28
C TRP A 15 -0.95 10.76 -9.93
N ASP A 16 -0.37 11.67 -10.71
CA ASP A 16 -0.62 13.10 -10.56
C ASP A 16 -2.10 13.45 -10.76
N GLY A 17 -2.80 12.75 -11.66
CA GLY A 17 -4.25 12.86 -11.84
C GLY A 17 -5.04 12.33 -10.63
N THR A 18 -4.63 11.21 -10.07
CA THR A 18 -5.24 10.60 -8.87
C THR A 18 -5.10 11.51 -7.65
N HIS A 19 -3.99 12.24 -7.52
CA HIS A 19 -3.70 13.13 -6.40
C HIS A 19 -4.03 14.61 -6.65
N CYS A 20 -4.81 14.94 -7.70
CA CYS A 20 -5.16 16.33 -8.01
C CYS A 20 -6.24 16.94 -7.09
N GLY A 21 -6.92 16.16 -6.25
CA GLY A 21 -7.95 16.64 -5.32
C GLY A 21 -7.38 17.27 -4.05
N GLU A 22 -8.23 18.07 -3.34
CA GLU A 22 -7.87 18.57 -2.02
C GLU A 22 -7.65 17.42 -1.04
N VAL A 23 -6.44 17.25 -0.59
CA VAL A 23 -6.13 16.36 0.53
C VAL A 23 -6.43 17.09 1.84
N ARG A 24 -7.45 16.65 2.56
CA ARG A 24 -7.75 17.19 3.89
C ARG A 24 -6.55 16.97 4.81
N ASN A 25 -6.01 18.06 5.38
CA ASN A 25 -4.84 18.06 6.27
C ASN A 25 -5.19 17.52 7.67
N ARG A 26 -5.61 16.25 7.71
CA ARG A 26 -5.95 15.54 8.95
C ARG A 26 -5.59 14.07 8.83
N LEU A 27 -5.37 13.42 9.96
CA LEU A 27 -5.17 11.97 10.03
C LEU A 27 -6.35 11.20 9.39
N PRO A 28 -6.08 10.01 8.89
CA PRO A 28 -7.12 9.17 8.30
C PRO A 28 -8.15 8.75 9.35
N SER A 29 -9.41 8.63 8.92
CA SER A 29 -10.51 8.25 9.82
C SER A 29 -10.59 6.74 9.97
N LEU A 30 -10.60 6.25 11.20
CA LEU A 30 -10.83 4.84 11.53
C LEU A 30 -12.28 4.40 11.30
N LEU A 31 -13.20 5.34 11.06
CA LEU A 31 -14.59 5.05 10.65
C LEU A 31 -14.68 4.63 9.17
N ASN A 32 -13.62 4.76 8.39
CA ASN A 32 -13.50 4.13 7.09
C ASN A 32 -12.86 2.75 7.25
N VAL A 33 -13.56 1.68 6.89
CA VAL A 33 -13.11 0.31 7.11
C VAL A 33 -11.82 -0.03 6.35
N GLY A 34 -11.62 0.53 5.14
CA GLY A 34 -10.38 0.35 4.39
C GLY A 34 -9.18 0.91 5.15
N THR A 35 -9.31 2.13 5.63
CA THR A 35 -8.30 2.77 6.51
C THR A 35 -8.08 1.97 7.80
N ALA A 36 -9.16 1.54 8.45
CA ALA A 36 -9.09 0.76 9.69
C ALA A 36 -8.35 -0.58 9.48
N ASN A 37 -8.58 -1.25 8.37
CA ASN A 37 -7.84 -2.47 8.00
C ASN A 37 -6.34 -2.22 7.87
N ILE A 38 -5.94 -1.18 7.13
CA ILE A 38 -4.53 -0.84 6.92
C ILE A 38 -3.85 -0.45 8.25
N ILE A 39 -4.50 0.39 9.06
CA ILE A 39 -3.94 0.81 10.34
C ILE A 39 -3.85 -0.38 11.32
N ARG A 40 -4.85 -1.26 11.34
CA ARG A 40 -4.80 -2.49 12.14
C ARG A 40 -3.63 -3.39 11.73
N LEU A 41 -3.38 -3.52 10.42
CA LEU A 41 -2.27 -4.29 9.87
C LEU A 41 -0.92 -3.71 10.30
N LEU A 42 -0.71 -2.42 10.09
CA LEU A 42 0.60 -1.79 10.29
C LEU A 42 0.90 -1.43 11.75
N ARG A 43 -0.12 -1.08 12.55
CA ARG A 43 0.07 -0.64 13.93
C ARG A 43 0.78 -1.66 14.82
N SER A 44 0.53 -2.94 14.62
CA SER A 44 1.18 -4.02 15.37
C SER A 44 2.61 -4.31 14.89
N GLN A 45 2.97 -3.84 13.70
CA GLN A 45 4.25 -4.10 13.04
C GLN A 45 5.32 -3.06 13.38
N VAL A 46 4.90 -1.82 13.65
CA VAL A 46 5.80 -0.68 13.85
C VAL A 46 5.94 -0.37 15.32
N ARG A 47 7.20 -0.37 15.81
CA ARG A 47 7.57 -0.03 17.18
C ARG A 47 8.03 1.44 17.27
N PRO A 48 7.99 2.05 18.47
CA PRO A 48 8.52 3.40 18.67
C PRO A 48 10.00 3.50 18.25
N GLN A 49 10.38 4.66 17.70
CA GLN A 49 11.73 5.01 17.25
C GLN A 49 12.26 4.18 16.07
N GLN A 50 11.52 3.22 15.55
CA GLN A 50 11.91 2.54 14.31
C GLN A 50 11.96 3.50 13.13
N ARG A 51 12.95 3.29 12.26
CA ARG A 51 13.05 3.96 10.96
C ARG A 51 12.17 3.21 9.97
N VAL A 52 11.13 3.87 9.51
CA VAL A 52 10.09 3.32 8.63
C VAL A 52 10.16 3.99 7.27
N LEU A 53 10.11 3.21 6.20
CA LEU A 53 10.01 3.69 4.83
C LEU A 53 8.69 3.20 4.21
N GLU A 54 7.88 4.12 3.68
CA GLU A 54 6.76 3.79 2.80
C GLU A 54 7.14 4.05 1.33
N ILE A 55 6.96 3.04 0.49
CA ILE A 55 7.15 3.13 -0.96
C ILE A 55 5.78 3.32 -1.61
N GLY A 56 5.62 4.41 -2.41
CA GLY A 56 4.32 4.83 -2.92
C GLY A 56 3.46 5.48 -1.84
N PHE A 57 4.03 6.41 -1.05
CA PHE A 57 3.41 6.92 0.18
C PHE A 57 2.30 7.95 -0.04
N ALA A 58 2.18 8.57 -1.20
CA ALA A 58 1.23 9.66 -1.40
C ALA A 58 -0.23 9.20 -1.28
N PRO A 59 -1.09 9.97 -0.59
CA PRO A 59 -0.92 11.30 -0.02
C PRO A 59 -0.45 11.30 1.46
N GLY A 60 0.28 10.30 1.91
CA GLY A 60 1.02 10.28 3.17
C GLY A 60 0.23 10.11 4.47
N LYS A 61 -1.08 9.86 4.42
CA LYS A 61 -1.93 9.80 5.62
C LYS A 61 -1.62 8.64 6.55
N ILE A 62 -1.28 7.49 6.00
CA ILE A 62 -0.90 6.29 6.78
C ILE A 62 0.46 6.51 7.42
N LEU A 63 1.41 7.02 6.66
CA LEU A 63 2.75 7.35 7.15
C LEU A 63 2.70 8.40 8.27
N ALA A 64 1.87 9.47 8.13
CA ALA A 64 1.63 10.46 9.18
C ALA A 64 1.01 9.83 10.45
N TYR A 65 0.10 8.87 10.28
CA TYR A 65 -0.46 8.13 11.41
C TYR A 65 0.61 7.36 12.18
N LEU A 66 1.50 6.64 11.49
CA LEU A 66 2.59 5.89 12.12
C LEU A 66 3.56 6.81 12.85
N ALA A 67 3.89 7.97 12.29
CA ALA A 67 4.72 8.97 12.96
C ALA A 67 4.13 9.42 14.29
N LEU A 68 2.83 9.78 14.31
CA LEU A 68 2.19 10.35 15.50
C LEU A 68 1.73 9.31 16.52
N LYS A 69 1.27 8.14 16.07
CA LYS A 69 0.65 7.14 16.96
C LYS A 69 1.57 6.01 17.36
N ASN A 70 2.58 5.72 16.55
CA ASN A 70 3.61 4.72 16.85
C ASN A 70 4.96 5.36 17.23
N ALA A 71 5.08 6.69 17.20
CA ALA A 71 6.33 7.41 17.44
C ALA A 71 7.48 6.92 16.54
N ALA A 72 7.18 6.58 15.29
CA ALA A 72 8.16 6.13 14.31
C ALA A 72 8.87 7.32 13.65
N THR A 73 10.13 7.11 13.26
CA THR A 73 10.85 8.02 12.35
C THR A 73 10.52 7.63 10.93
N VAL A 74 9.79 8.48 10.22
CA VAL A 74 9.19 8.11 8.94
C VAL A 74 9.87 8.76 7.74
N SER A 75 9.97 7.99 6.67
CA SER A 75 10.45 8.41 5.36
C SER A 75 9.53 7.88 4.26
N GLY A 76 9.48 8.53 3.11
CA GLY A 76 8.65 8.10 1.99
C GLY A 76 9.28 8.36 0.63
N ILE A 77 9.04 7.45 -0.32
CA ILE A 77 9.37 7.61 -1.75
C ILE A 77 8.06 7.60 -2.53
N ASP A 78 7.86 8.59 -3.36
CA ASP A 78 6.79 8.61 -4.35
C ASP A 78 7.24 9.46 -5.55
N TYR A 79 6.85 9.08 -6.75
CA TYR A 79 7.25 9.85 -7.94
C TYR A 79 6.17 10.84 -8.42
N SER A 80 4.97 10.84 -7.82
CA SER A 80 3.93 11.85 -8.06
C SER A 80 4.30 13.18 -7.42
N GLY A 81 4.62 14.18 -8.23
CA GLY A 81 4.94 15.52 -7.74
C GLY A 81 3.78 16.15 -6.96
N LYS A 82 2.53 15.97 -7.44
CA LYS A 82 1.32 16.47 -6.77
C LYS A 82 1.05 15.72 -5.46
N GLY A 83 1.23 14.40 -5.46
CA GLY A 83 1.06 13.57 -4.28
C GLY A 83 2.05 13.92 -3.17
N VAL A 84 3.34 14.08 -3.51
CA VAL A 84 4.37 14.50 -2.54
C VAL A 84 4.12 15.90 -2.01
N ALA A 85 3.74 16.86 -2.88
CA ALA A 85 3.41 18.21 -2.43
C ALA A 85 2.22 18.24 -1.45
N ALA A 86 1.18 17.43 -1.71
CA ALA A 86 0.03 17.29 -0.81
C ALA A 86 0.45 16.67 0.53
N SER A 87 1.33 15.65 0.50
CA SER A 87 1.86 15.00 1.69
C SER A 87 2.69 15.95 2.54
N ARG A 88 3.57 16.74 1.93
CA ARG A 88 4.37 17.74 2.66
C ARG A 88 3.49 18.74 3.40
N ARG A 89 2.45 19.26 2.75
CA ARG A 89 1.47 20.14 3.43
C ARG A 89 0.77 19.46 4.61
N LEU A 90 0.39 18.18 4.45
CA LEU A 90 -0.20 17.42 5.56
C LEU A 90 0.78 17.30 6.74
N PHE A 91 2.03 16.95 6.48
CA PHE A 91 3.06 16.77 7.51
C PHE A 91 3.39 18.08 8.21
N GLU A 92 3.52 19.18 7.47
CA GLU A 92 3.68 20.54 8.03
C GLU A 92 2.51 20.91 8.94
N CYS A 93 1.26 20.74 8.48
CA CYS A 93 0.07 21.03 9.29
C CYS A 93 -0.03 20.19 10.56
N LEU A 94 0.52 18.99 10.57
CA LEU A 94 0.52 18.08 11.73
C LEU A 94 1.78 18.21 12.59
N GLY A 95 2.74 19.06 12.21
CA GLY A 95 4.01 19.22 12.91
C GLY A 95 4.90 17.98 12.89
N ILE A 96 4.83 17.18 11.81
CA ILE A 96 5.60 15.93 11.68
C ILE A 96 6.86 16.18 10.88
N ALA A 97 8.02 15.85 11.46
CA ALA A 97 9.29 15.78 10.73
C ALA A 97 9.39 14.46 9.96
N ALA A 98 9.69 14.50 8.65
CA ALA A 98 9.84 13.33 7.81
C ALA A 98 10.75 13.62 6.60
N ASP A 99 11.41 12.57 6.08
CA ASP A 99 12.15 12.65 4.80
C ASP A 99 11.25 12.14 3.67
N LEU A 100 10.53 13.06 3.02
CA LEU A 100 9.59 12.77 1.93
C LEU A 100 10.22 13.13 0.57
N ARG A 101 10.54 12.13 -0.23
CA ARG A 101 11.23 12.31 -1.52
C ARG A 101 10.31 12.10 -2.70
N CYS A 102 10.37 13.08 -3.64
CA CYS A 102 9.75 12.96 -4.94
C CYS A 102 10.75 12.32 -5.90
N GLU A 103 10.82 10.99 -5.88
CA GLU A 103 11.82 10.22 -6.61
C GLU A 103 11.21 8.97 -7.21
N ASP A 104 11.78 8.50 -8.31
CA ASP A 104 11.56 7.16 -8.81
C ASP A 104 12.25 6.15 -7.88
N LEU A 105 11.53 5.10 -7.43
CA LEU A 105 12.06 4.03 -6.58
C LEU A 105 13.40 3.47 -7.08
N PHE A 106 13.54 3.31 -8.41
CA PHE A 106 14.72 2.72 -9.03
C PHE A 106 15.92 3.67 -9.15
N LYS A 107 15.69 4.96 -8.89
CA LYS A 107 16.70 6.03 -8.89
C LYS A 107 16.81 6.71 -7.53
N SER A 108 16.17 6.14 -6.51
CA SER A 108 16.14 6.76 -5.20
C SER A 108 17.51 6.84 -4.55
N THR A 109 17.71 7.95 -3.85
CA THR A 109 18.95 8.27 -3.16
C THR A 109 18.94 7.87 -1.69
N PHE A 110 17.94 7.17 -1.19
CA PHE A 110 17.94 6.59 0.14
C PHE A 110 19.05 5.55 0.28
N LEU A 111 19.71 5.57 1.43
CA LEU A 111 20.75 4.61 1.76
C LEU A 111 20.13 3.21 1.91
N GLU A 112 20.67 2.23 1.22
CA GLU A 112 20.32 0.81 1.40
C GLU A 112 20.65 0.36 2.83
N ARG A 113 19.98 -0.69 3.31
CA ARG A 113 20.17 -1.29 4.64
C ARG A 113 20.02 -0.27 5.79
N SER A 114 19.10 0.68 5.68
CA SER A 114 18.98 1.76 6.64
C SER A 114 17.64 1.83 7.40
N PHE A 115 16.67 0.98 7.04
CA PHE A 115 15.34 0.99 7.64
C PHE A 115 15.06 -0.29 8.43
N ASP A 116 14.34 -0.13 9.55
CA ASP A 116 13.89 -1.24 10.39
C ASP A 116 12.62 -1.88 9.83
N PHE A 117 11.80 -1.07 9.14
CA PHE A 117 10.57 -1.51 8.51
C PHE A 117 10.37 -0.80 7.17
N VAL A 118 10.12 -1.57 6.10
CA VAL A 118 9.82 -1.06 4.75
C VAL A 118 8.50 -1.64 4.31
N TYR A 119 7.59 -0.78 3.84
CA TYR A 119 6.30 -1.26 3.36
C TYR A 119 5.79 -0.49 2.14
N SER A 120 4.82 -1.11 1.44
CA SER A 120 4.01 -0.45 0.41
C SER A 120 2.56 -0.93 0.45
N LEU A 121 1.66 -0.08 -0.01
CA LEU A 121 0.21 -0.31 -0.03
C LEU A 121 -0.31 -0.03 -1.44
N GLY A 122 -0.75 -1.05 -2.16
CA GLY A 122 -1.27 -0.87 -3.52
C GLY A 122 -0.20 -0.33 -4.48
N PHE A 123 0.96 -0.97 -4.56
CA PHE A 123 2.11 -0.46 -5.31
C PHE A 123 2.67 -1.47 -6.31
N ILE A 124 3.03 -2.68 -5.86
CA ILE A 124 3.77 -3.64 -6.70
C ILE A 124 2.93 -4.22 -7.85
N GLU A 125 1.62 -4.24 -7.71
CA GLU A 125 0.67 -4.71 -8.73
C GLU A 125 0.62 -3.80 -9.97
N HIS A 126 1.19 -2.62 -9.92
CA HIS A 126 1.31 -1.71 -11.06
C HIS A 126 2.57 -1.94 -11.91
N PHE A 127 3.27 -3.05 -11.69
CA PHE A 127 4.45 -3.44 -12.45
C PHE A 127 4.27 -4.80 -13.11
N GLU A 128 4.84 -4.98 -14.29
CA GLU A 128 4.87 -6.27 -14.98
C GLU A 128 5.92 -7.21 -14.36
N ASN A 129 6.99 -6.63 -13.78
CA ASN A 129 8.08 -7.34 -13.11
C ASN A 129 8.09 -6.98 -11.61
N PRO A 130 7.10 -7.43 -10.82
CA PRO A 130 6.97 -7.05 -9.42
C PRO A 130 8.09 -7.59 -8.51
N GLU A 131 8.78 -8.68 -8.91
CA GLU A 131 9.94 -9.22 -8.21
C GLU A 131 11.08 -8.20 -8.06
N ILE A 132 11.34 -7.38 -9.08
CA ILE A 132 12.34 -6.32 -9.03
C ILE A 132 11.93 -5.24 -8.01
N VAL A 133 10.63 -4.97 -7.91
CA VAL A 133 10.09 -4.01 -6.96
C VAL A 133 10.22 -4.53 -5.53
N VAL A 134 9.93 -5.82 -5.31
CA VAL A 134 10.10 -6.50 -4.00
C VAL A 134 11.57 -6.51 -3.60
N GLU A 135 12.49 -6.76 -4.55
CA GLU A 135 13.93 -6.65 -4.31
C GLU A 135 14.32 -5.25 -3.82
N ARG A 136 13.74 -4.19 -4.38
CA ARG A 136 13.98 -2.81 -3.91
C ARG A 136 13.51 -2.61 -2.47
N HIS A 137 12.36 -3.13 -2.06
CA HIS A 137 11.94 -3.12 -0.66
C HIS A 137 12.97 -3.80 0.24
N PHE A 138 13.43 -4.99 -0.17
CA PHE A 138 14.43 -5.77 0.55
C PHE A 138 15.76 -5.04 0.70
N ARG A 139 16.24 -4.35 -0.33
CA ARG A 139 17.52 -3.62 -0.29
C ARG A 139 17.55 -2.52 0.77
N TYR A 140 16.44 -1.86 1.05
CA TYR A 140 16.37 -0.82 2.07
C TYR A 140 16.34 -1.34 3.50
N LEU A 141 16.03 -2.62 3.71
CA LEU A 141 15.97 -3.22 5.04
C LEU A 141 17.36 -3.41 5.64
N LYS A 142 17.52 -3.04 6.90
CA LYS A 142 18.64 -3.47 7.73
C LYS A 142 18.66 -4.99 7.89
N PRO A 143 19.80 -5.60 8.27
CA PRO A 143 19.80 -6.96 8.81
C PRO A 143 18.79 -7.07 9.97
N GLY A 144 17.92 -8.08 9.94
CA GLY A 144 16.80 -8.25 10.88
C GLY A 144 15.63 -7.28 10.68
N GLY A 145 15.68 -6.40 9.67
CA GLY A 145 14.58 -5.52 9.29
C GLY A 145 13.44 -6.27 8.59
N ARG A 146 12.22 -5.74 8.69
CA ARG A 146 11.01 -6.40 8.20
C ARG A 146 10.38 -5.67 7.03
N GLY A 147 9.98 -6.41 6.01
CA GLY A 147 9.22 -5.95 4.87
C GLY A 147 7.74 -6.36 4.96
N LEU A 148 6.84 -5.47 4.52
CA LEU A 148 5.42 -5.76 4.36
C LEU A 148 4.93 -5.14 3.06
N ILE A 149 4.29 -5.93 2.22
CA ILE A 149 3.65 -5.45 1.00
C ILE A 149 2.20 -5.88 1.03
N ALA A 150 1.29 -4.93 0.88
CA ALA A 150 -0.14 -5.19 0.80
C ALA A 150 -0.69 -4.69 -0.54
N ILE A 151 -1.37 -5.58 -1.26
CA ILE A 151 -2.03 -5.27 -2.52
C ILE A 151 -3.54 -5.52 -2.42
N PRO A 152 -4.36 -4.89 -3.28
CA PRO A 152 -5.79 -5.21 -3.34
C PRO A 152 -6.01 -6.69 -3.73
N ASN A 153 -6.97 -7.34 -3.10
CA ASN A 153 -7.30 -8.73 -3.40
C ASN A 153 -8.38 -8.83 -4.49
N TYR A 154 -7.95 -8.81 -5.73
CA TYR A 154 -8.84 -8.99 -6.88
C TYR A 154 -8.95 -10.45 -7.36
N SER A 155 -8.43 -11.44 -6.62
CA SER A 155 -8.56 -12.86 -6.99
C SER A 155 -9.95 -13.46 -6.78
N GLY A 156 -10.82 -12.80 -5.98
CA GLY A 156 -12.11 -13.34 -5.56
C GLY A 156 -13.31 -12.48 -5.94
N VAL A 157 -14.17 -12.24 -4.95
CA VAL A 157 -15.41 -11.48 -5.14
C VAL A 157 -15.16 -10.04 -5.61
N TYR A 158 -14.14 -9.38 -5.08
CA TYR A 158 -13.79 -8.01 -5.47
C TYR A 158 -13.37 -7.92 -6.93
N GLY A 159 -12.55 -8.87 -7.44
CA GLY A 159 -12.16 -8.88 -8.85
C GLY A 159 -13.34 -9.08 -9.79
N ARG A 160 -14.28 -9.99 -9.45
CA ARG A 160 -15.51 -10.18 -10.24
C ARG A 160 -16.39 -8.93 -10.26
N LEU A 161 -16.53 -8.27 -9.11
CA LEU A 161 -17.27 -7.01 -9.03
C LEU A 161 -16.56 -5.89 -9.78
N GLN A 162 -15.26 -5.74 -9.58
CA GLN A 162 -14.47 -4.72 -10.26
C GLN A 162 -14.46 -4.90 -11.78
N ALA A 163 -14.33 -6.12 -12.28
CA ALA A 163 -14.48 -6.44 -13.71
C ALA A 163 -15.86 -6.03 -14.27
N ARG A 164 -16.91 -6.10 -13.45
CA ARG A 164 -18.27 -5.67 -13.82
C ARG A 164 -18.44 -4.17 -13.81
N PHE A 165 -17.84 -3.46 -12.84
CA PHE A 165 -18.07 -2.02 -12.61
C PHE A 165 -17.02 -1.13 -13.28
N ASP A 166 -15.76 -1.51 -13.24
CA ASP A 166 -14.64 -0.71 -13.76
C ASP A 166 -13.49 -1.63 -14.24
N PRO A 167 -13.65 -2.26 -15.42
CA PRO A 167 -12.63 -3.14 -15.97
C PRO A 167 -11.32 -2.41 -16.31
N ASP A 168 -11.39 -1.11 -16.64
CA ASP A 168 -10.19 -0.32 -16.95
C ASP A 168 -9.29 -0.16 -15.72
N ASN A 169 -9.89 0.05 -14.54
CA ASN A 169 -9.14 0.05 -13.29
C ASN A 169 -8.50 -1.33 -13.04
N LEU A 170 -9.19 -2.43 -13.35
CA LEU A 170 -8.61 -3.76 -13.19
C LEU A 170 -7.42 -4.01 -14.14
N ALA A 171 -7.46 -3.46 -15.35
CA ALA A 171 -6.42 -3.65 -16.36
C ALA A 171 -5.06 -3.04 -15.98
N ILE A 172 -5.03 -2.03 -15.12
CA ILE A 172 -3.78 -1.43 -14.61
C ILE A 172 -3.13 -2.24 -13.48
N HIS A 173 -3.72 -3.37 -13.09
CA HIS A 173 -3.17 -4.26 -12.08
C HIS A 173 -2.55 -5.52 -12.70
N ASN A 174 -1.48 -5.99 -12.14
CA ASN A 174 -0.89 -7.29 -12.47
C ASN A 174 -1.70 -8.40 -11.77
N MET A 175 -2.57 -9.06 -12.54
CA MET A 175 -3.45 -10.11 -12.00
C MET A 175 -2.71 -11.41 -11.68
N ASP A 176 -1.51 -11.64 -12.20
CA ASP A 176 -0.74 -12.88 -12.01
C ASP A 176 -0.21 -13.00 -10.57
N ILE A 177 -0.10 -11.88 -9.86
CA ILE A 177 0.33 -11.86 -8.46
C ILE A 177 -0.82 -11.88 -7.45
N MET A 178 -2.07 -11.95 -7.92
CA MET A 178 -3.27 -11.91 -7.05
C MET A 178 -3.54 -13.27 -6.37
N GLY A 179 -2.50 -13.83 -5.73
CA GLY A 179 -2.60 -15.08 -4.99
C GLY A 179 -1.44 -15.27 -4.02
N ARG A 180 -1.69 -15.98 -2.90
CA ARG A 180 -0.66 -16.25 -1.86
C ARG A 180 0.59 -16.91 -2.45
N GLY A 181 0.42 -17.94 -3.26
CA GLY A 181 1.56 -18.65 -3.87
C GLY A 181 2.34 -17.78 -4.85
N SER A 182 1.67 -16.88 -5.57
CA SER A 182 2.35 -15.93 -6.47
C SER A 182 3.14 -14.89 -5.69
N LEU A 183 2.55 -14.34 -4.61
CA LEU A 183 3.27 -13.40 -3.75
C LEU A 183 4.50 -14.04 -3.11
N LEU A 184 4.40 -15.27 -2.59
CA LEU A 184 5.55 -15.98 -2.01
C LEU A 184 6.70 -16.13 -3.02
N ARG A 185 6.39 -16.38 -4.30
CA ARG A 185 7.43 -16.50 -5.34
C ARG A 185 8.23 -15.22 -5.58
N LEU A 186 7.66 -14.05 -5.28
CA LEU A 186 8.33 -12.75 -5.46
C LEU A 186 9.55 -12.57 -4.53
N THR A 187 9.67 -13.38 -3.47
CA THR A 187 10.82 -13.35 -2.56
C THR A 187 11.87 -14.42 -2.88
N ASN A 188 11.66 -15.21 -3.93
CA ASN A 188 12.63 -16.23 -4.33
C ASN A 188 13.99 -15.59 -4.68
N GLY A 189 15.07 -16.15 -4.11
CA GLY A 189 16.43 -15.63 -4.31
C GLY A 189 16.81 -14.47 -3.39
N LEU A 190 15.88 -13.95 -2.55
CA LEU A 190 16.20 -13.01 -1.50
C LEU A 190 16.58 -13.74 -0.22
N ASP A 191 17.57 -13.21 0.50
CA ASP A 191 18.01 -13.75 1.78
C ASP A 191 17.04 -13.37 2.91
N CYS A 192 15.86 -14.01 2.90
CA CYS A 192 14.73 -13.73 3.77
C CYS A 192 14.40 -14.89 4.69
N LEU A 193 13.94 -14.56 5.90
CA LEU A 193 13.32 -15.46 6.88
C LEU A 193 11.84 -15.08 7.06
N ASP A 194 11.06 -15.97 7.67
CA ASP A 194 9.69 -15.77 8.11
C ASP A 194 8.78 -15.25 6.98
N VAL A 195 8.99 -15.76 5.74
CA VAL A 195 8.18 -15.33 4.60
C VAL A 195 6.78 -15.91 4.72
N THR A 196 5.78 -15.05 4.81
CA THR A 196 4.36 -15.42 4.90
C THR A 196 3.52 -14.61 3.94
N ALA A 197 2.51 -15.24 3.32
CA ALA A 197 1.52 -14.55 2.52
C ALA A 197 0.11 -14.98 2.92
N TYR A 198 -0.80 -14.00 3.08
CA TYR A 198 -2.15 -14.24 3.57
C TYR A 198 -3.14 -13.18 3.09
N GLU A 199 -4.42 -13.54 3.12
CA GLU A 199 -5.55 -12.63 2.93
C GLU A 199 -5.83 -11.89 4.24
N TYR A 200 -6.09 -10.57 4.14
CA TYR A 200 -6.25 -9.74 5.32
C TYR A 200 -7.37 -8.70 5.15
N GLY A 201 -8.02 -8.42 6.27
CA GLY A 201 -8.93 -7.30 6.42
C GLY A 201 -10.40 -7.70 6.40
N ARG A 202 -11.20 -6.82 6.98
CA ARG A 202 -12.66 -6.89 7.00
C ARG A 202 -13.21 -6.38 5.68
N ILE A 203 -14.44 -6.76 5.36
CA ILE A 203 -15.16 -6.29 4.16
C ILE A 203 -14.88 -4.81 3.89
N ASN A 204 -14.48 -4.51 2.65
CA ASN A 204 -14.19 -3.13 2.23
C ASN A 204 -14.92 -2.81 0.91
N PRO A 205 -16.10 -2.19 0.95
CA PRO A 205 -16.86 -1.90 -0.25
C PRO A 205 -16.18 -0.88 -1.17
N TRP A 206 -15.32 -0.03 -0.61
CA TRP A 206 -14.58 1.00 -1.36
C TRP A 206 -13.54 0.45 -2.34
N LEU A 207 -13.31 -0.88 -2.33
CA LEU A 207 -12.43 -1.53 -3.29
C LEU A 207 -13.09 -1.70 -4.68
N VAL A 208 -14.40 -1.46 -4.78
CA VAL A 208 -15.17 -1.56 -6.03
C VAL A 208 -15.70 -0.20 -6.44
N SER A 209 -15.48 0.17 -7.71
CA SER A 209 -15.89 1.46 -8.28
C SER A 209 -17.36 1.44 -8.73
N TYR A 210 -18.31 1.27 -7.80
CA TYR A 210 -19.75 1.19 -8.11
C TYR A 210 -20.27 2.42 -8.86
N GLU A 211 -19.72 3.61 -8.59
CA GLU A 211 -20.10 4.89 -9.17
C GLU A 211 -19.83 4.98 -10.69
N ARG A 212 -19.06 4.06 -11.26
CA ARG A 212 -18.84 3.97 -12.71
C ARG A 212 -20.06 3.54 -13.49
N LYS A 213 -20.98 2.77 -12.85
CA LYS A 213 -22.18 2.23 -13.52
C LYS A 213 -23.47 2.56 -12.79
N TRP A 214 -23.42 2.88 -11.52
CA TRP A 214 -24.62 3.20 -10.73
C TRP A 214 -24.76 4.68 -10.45
N PRO A 215 -26.01 5.18 -10.28
CA PRO A 215 -26.24 6.52 -9.79
C PRO A 215 -25.51 6.75 -8.46
N LYS A 216 -24.90 7.91 -8.33
CA LYS A 216 -24.08 8.28 -7.17
C LYS A 216 -24.73 8.01 -5.81
N PRO A 217 -26.04 8.30 -5.57
CA PRO A 217 -26.68 7.98 -4.30
C PRO A 217 -26.70 6.48 -3.98
N LEU A 218 -26.93 5.64 -4.99
CA LEU A 218 -26.97 4.17 -4.82
C LEU A 218 -25.57 3.64 -4.50
N ALA A 219 -24.54 4.08 -5.24
CA ALA A 219 -23.16 3.70 -4.98
C ALA A 219 -22.71 4.12 -3.57
N LEU A 220 -23.06 5.33 -3.13
CA LEU A 220 -22.79 5.79 -1.76
C LEU A 220 -23.54 4.98 -0.70
N GLY A 221 -24.79 4.59 -0.96
CA GLY A 221 -25.57 3.75 -0.06
C GLY A 221 -24.92 2.37 0.16
N VAL A 222 -24.51 1.72 -0.93
CA VAL A 222 -23.80 0.43 -0.84
C VAL A 222 -22.47 0.55 -0.11
N ASN A 223 -21.71 1.60 -0.42
CA ASN A 223 -20.45 1.87 0.26
C ASN A 223 -20.66 2.14 1.75
N PHE A 224 -21.70 2.88 2.13
CA PHE A 224 -22.02 3.17 3.53
C PHE A 224 -22.42 1.88 4.30
N ILE A 225 -23.35 1.09 3.76
CA ILE A 225 -23.81 -0.16 4.38
C ILE A 225 -22.67 -1.17 4.48
N GLY A 226 -21.89 -1.36 3.42
CA GLY A 226 -20.74 -2.25 3.42
C GLY A 226 -19.62 -1.79 4.37
N ASN A 227 -19.41 -0.48 4.49
CA ASN A 227 -18.48 0.09 5.46
C ASN A 227 -18.91 -0.22 6.91
N LEU A 228 -20.21 -0.04 7.22
CA LEU A 228 -20.76 -0.37 8.54
C LEU A 228 -20.63 -1.88 8.82
N ALA A 229 -20.99 -2.72 7.85
CA ALA A 229 -20.84 -4.17 7.98
C ALA A 229 -19.38 -4.56 8.24
N GLY A 230 -18.42 -3.98 7.53
CA GLY A 230 -17.01 -4.23 7.74
C GLY A 230 -16.51 -3.75 9.11
N LEU A 231 -16.94 -2.58 9.58
CA LEU A 231 -16.58 -2.10 10.92
C LEU A 231 -17.14 -2.99 12.04
N LEU A 232 -18.33 -3.55 11.85
CA LEU A 232 -18.97 -4.45 12.81
C LEU A 232 -18.50 -5.91 12.69
N GLN A 233 -17.81 -6.27 11.61
CA GLN A 233 -17.32 -7.64 11.38
C GLN A 233 -16.26 -8.00 12.45
N PRO A 234 -16.48 -9.06 13.24
CA PRO A 234 -15.60 -9.38 14.38
C PRO A 234 -14.26 -9.97 13.96
N ILE A 235 -14.24 -10.76 12.88
CA ILE A 235 -13.06 -11.50 12.38
C ILE A 235 -12.88 -11.29 10.88
N ASP A 236 -11.68 -11.52 10.38
CA ASP A 236 -11.40 -11.52 8.95
C ASP A 236 -11.98 -12.80 8.32
N VAL A 237 -12.81 -12.63 7.31
CA VAL A 237 -13.43 -13.75 6.55
C VAL A 237 -12.73 -13.85 5.21
N LYS A 238 -11.96 -14.91 5.00
CA LYS A 238 -11.07 -15.10 3.86
C LYS A 238 -11.71 -14.78 2.49
N ALA A 239 -12.97 -15.18 2.28
CA ALA A 239 -13.68 -14.96 1.01
C ALA A 239 -13.92 -13.49 0.66
N VAL A 240 -13.85 -12.58 1.66
CA VAL A 240 -14.12 -11.16 1.50
C VAL A 240 -13.00 -10.28 2.08
N CYS A 241 -11.82 -10.85 2.30
CA CYS A 241 -10.63 -10.08 2.66
C CYS A 241 -10.21 -9.20 1.48
N PRO A 242 -10.12 -7.87 1.69
CA PRO A 242 -9.83 -6.93 0.62
C PRO A 242 -8.35 -6.83 0.25
N LEU A 243 -7.47 -7.38 1.08
CA LEU A 243 -6.03 -7.28 0.89
C LEU A 243 -5.39 -8.67 0.78
N LEU A 244 -4.38 -8.76 -0.08
CA LEU A 244 -3.36 -9.79 -0.05
C LEU A 244 -2.08 -9.18 0.52
N VAL A 245 -1.48 -9.83 1.50
CA VAL A 245 -0.31 -9.34 2.23
C VAL A 245 0.81 -10.35 2.10
N ILE A 246 2.03 -9.86 1.89
CA ILE A 246 3.26 -10.62 2.09
C ILE A 246 4.14 -9.93 3.10
N GLU A 247 4.67 -10.68 4.04
CA GLU A 247 5.66 -10.25 5.03
C GLU A 247 6.91 -11.09 4.91
N PHE A 248 8.06 -10.48 5.18
CA PHE A 248 9.36 -11.13 5.19
C PHE A 248 10.33 -10.40 6.11
N THR A 249 11.31 -11.11 6.62
CA THR A 249 12.40 -10.56 7.44
C THR A 249 13.73 -10.75 6.71
N ARG A 250 14.52 -9.69 6.58
CA ARG A 250 15.89 -9.82 6.06
C ARG A 250 16.75 -10.58 7.05
N VAL A 251 17.52 -11.59 6.59
CA VAL A 251 18.49 -12.31 7.44
C VAL A 251 19.45 -11.33 8.09
N GLY A 252 19.67 -11.51 9.37
CA GLY A 252 20.69 -10.79 10.14
C GLY A 252 22.07 -11.38 9.84
N SER A 253 22.98 -10.57 9.37
CA SER A 253 24.40 -10.93 9.24
C SER A 253 25.19 -10.26 10.33
#